data_f119e3c2f7f82efecf3c3bce520b20c9
#
_entry.id   f119e3c2f7f82efecf3c3bce520b20c9
#
_cell.length_a   1.000
_cell.length_b   1.000
_cell.length_c   1.000
_cell.angle_alpha   90.00
_cell.angle_beta   90.00
_cell.angle_gamma   90.00
#
_symmetry.space_group_name_H-M   'P 1'
#
loop_
_entity.id
_entity.type
_entity.pdbx_description
1 polymer ?
#
loop_
_entity_poly.entity_id
_entity_poly.type
_entity_poly.pdbx_seq_one_letter_code
_entity_poly.pdbx_strand_id
1 'polypeptide(L)'
;MDGAPVAIPGAKPRAILTMLGLHHGSIVAAGTLVELLWGDDPPRTADKALQTHISSLRRTLGDGFVVTEGTGWTLSTTEIDAARYELAARTGRAAGDTSAAVARFDEALALWRGIPELPDTARGASEKTRWAEGHAALVEDRADALLATGRAAEIVGELEAAVADAPLRERRWGQLMLALYRAGRQGEALGAYQRARSLLADQLGVDPGPDLRRLEAAIVAQDVTLEIPATQQLATVMRAVTFLLTDIEGSTAAWEAEADAMAVALARHDEVIEQIVTSRGGRLIKTRGEGDATFSVFERPSAAAAAAIEVQDAIRHEPWELMQPMRIRVALHTGEVELRDGDYFGRA
;
A
#
# COMPACT_ATOMS: atom_id res chain seq x y z
N MET A 1 -9.06 -11.91 -21.62
CA MET A 1 -10.50 -11.81 -21.24
C MET A 1 -10.79 -10.34 -21.04
N ASP A 2 -11.85 -9.82 -21.59
CA ASP A 2 -12.12 -8.38 -21.74
C ASP A 2 -12.61 -7.67 -20.46
N GLY A 3 -12.16 -8.09 -19.28
CA GLY A 3 -12.51 -7.47 -17.98
C GLY A 3 -13.96 -7.62 -17.53
N ALA A 4 -14.80 -8.38 -18.25
CA ALA A 4 -16.17 -8.62 -17.85
C ALA A 4 -16.24 -9.68 -16.73
N PRO A 5 -17.10 -9.50 -15.70
CA PRO A 5 -17.26 -10.47 -14.64
C PRO A 5 -17.85 -11.80 -15.18
N VAL A 6 -17.21 -12.90 -14.82
CA VAL A 6 -17.64 -14.24 -15.22
C VAL A 6 -18.35 -14.92 -14.05
N ALA A 7 -19.63 -15.25 -14.21
CA ALA A 7 -20.40 -15.95 -13.20
C ALA A 7 -20.00 -17.43 -13.14
N ILE A 8 -19.62 -17.92 -11.96
CA ILE A 8 -19.36 -19.34 -11.70
C ILE A 8 -20.60 -19.95 -11.09
N PRO A 9 -21.35 -20.81 -11.83
CA PRO A 9 -22.56 -21.42 -11.32
C PRO A 9 -22.27 -22.51 -10.30
N GLY A 10 -23.02 -22.51 -9.19
CA GLY A 10 -22.94 -23.53 -8.13
C GLY A 10 -21.92 -23.21 -7.03
N ALA A 11 -22.26 -23.56 -5.80
CA ALA A 11 -21.41 -23.28 -4.62
C ALA A 11 -20.11 -24.10 -4.65
N LYS A 12 -20.16 -25.39 -5.03
CA LYS A 12 -18.99 -26.28 -5.05
C LYS A 12 -17.91 -25.83 -6.05
N PRO A 13 -18.21 -25.51 -7.33
CA PRO A 13 -17.22 -24.94 -8.23
C PRO A 13 -16.61 -23.61 -7.72
N ARG A 14 -17.42 -22.73 -7.11
CA ARG A 14 -16.89 -21.49 -6.48
C ARG A 14 -15.93 -21.81 -5.35
N ALA A 15 -16.29 -22.74 -4.45
CA ALA A 15 -15.42 -23.15 -3.35
C ALA A 15 -14.08 -23.73 -3.84
N ILE A 16 -14.10 -24.55 -4.89
CA ILE A 16 -12.87 -25.07 -5.51
C ILE A 16 -12.02 -23.92 -6.04
N LEU A 17 -12.60 -23.01 -6.82
CA LEU A 17 -11.88 -21.87 -7.39
C LEU A 17 -11.30 -20.98 -6.30
N THR A 18 -12.07 -20.70 -5.25
CA THR A 18 -11.61 -19.94 -4.07
C THR A 18 -10.41 -20.63 -3.42
N MET A 19 -10.50 -21.95 -3.17
CA MET A 19 -9.41 -22.71 -2.56
C MET A 19 -8.14 -22.68 -3.40
N LEU A 20 -8.25 -22.86 -4.72
CA LEU A 20 -7.12 -22.78 -5.65
C LEU A 20 -6.52 -21.35 -5.67
N GLY A 21 -7.35 -20.31 -5.57
CA GLY A 21 -6.90 -18.91 -5.49
C GLY A 21 -6.16 -18.61 -4.19
N LEU A 22 -6.67 -19.09 -3.04
CA LEU A 22 -6.02 -18.94 -1.74
C LEU A 22 -4.68 -19.69 -1.62
N HIS A 23 -4.50 -20.74 -2.43
CA HIS A 23 -3.28 -21.53 -2.51
C HIS A 23 -2.54 -21.35 -3.85
N HIS A 24 -2.62 -20.13 -4.42
CA HIS A 24 -1.96 -19.78 -5.68
C HIS A 24 -0.48 -20.18 -5.67
N GLY A 25 0.02 -20.64 -6.81
CA GLY A 25 1.41 -21.09 -6.94
C GLY A 25 1.71 -22.43 -6.27
N SER A 26 0.69 -23.08 -5.70
CA SER A 26 0.82 -24.41 -5.08
C SER A 26 -0.23 -25.37 -5.65
N ILE A 27 0.10 -26.66 -5.62
CA ILE A 27 -0.82 -27.71 -6.04
C ILE A 27 -1.78 -28.03 -4.88
N VAL A 28 -3.08 -27.91 -5.10
CA VAL A 28 -4.10 -28.37 -4.15
C VAL A 28 -4.48 -29.80 -4.50
N ALA A 29 -4.20 -30.73 -3.59
CA ALA A 29 -4.45 -32.15 -3.81
C ALA A 29 -5.96 -32.49 -3.89
N ALA A 30 -6.32 -33.54 -4.64
CA ALA A 30 -7.70 -33.96 -4.77
C ALA A 30 -8.37 -34.27 -3.41
N GLY A 31 -7.65 -34.93 -2.49
CA GLY A 31 -8.15 -35.22 -1.14
C GLY A 31 -8.50 -33.95 -0.37
N THR A 32 -7.68 -32.90 -0.45
CA THR A 32 -7.95 -31.59 0.18
C THR A 32 -9.23 -30.94 -0.36
N LEU A 33 -9.49 -31.03 -1.65
CA LEU A 33 -10.73 -30.54 -2.26
C LEU A 33 -11.94 -31.37 -1.89
N VAL A 34 -11.78 -32.70 -1.73
CA VAL A 34 -12.83 -33.57 -1.24
C VAL A 34 -13.18 -33.20 0.21
N GLU A 35 -12.21 -33.10 1.09
CA GLU A 35 -12.38 -32.61 2.47
C GLU A 35 -13.10 -31.27 2.54
N LEU A 36 -12.70 -30.32 1.65
CA LEU A 36 -13.33 -29.02 1.56
C LEU A 36 -14.82 -29.11 1.22
N LEU A 37 -15.16 -29.94 0.26
CA LEU A 37 -16.52 -29.95 -0.31
C LEU A 37 -17.51 -30.84 0.47
N TRP A 38 -17.04 -31.87 1.17
CA TRP A 38 -17.88 -32.87 1.81
C TRP A 38 -17.50 -33.18 3.27
N GLY A 39 -16.36 -32.68 3.76
CA GLY A 39 -15.88 -32.97 5.12
C GLY A 39 -15.62 -34.46 5.32
N ASP A 40 -16.10 -35.01 6.44
CA ASP A 40 -15.87 -36.40 6.85
C ASP A 40 -16.79 -37.42 6.18
N ASP A 41 -17.80 -36.97 5.43
CA ASP A 41 -18.79 -37.88 4.76
C ASP A 41 -18.82 -37.65 3.24
N PRO A 42 -17.73 -37.95 2.52
CA PRO A 42 -17.70 -37.84 1.07
C PRO A 42 -18.55 -38.98 0.42
N PRO A 43 -19.32 -38.64 -0.62
CA PRO A 43 -20.06 -39.69 -1.36
C PRO A 43 -19.07 -40.61 -2.09
N ARG A 44 -19.45 -41.86 -2.33
CA ARG A 44 -18.63 -42.83 -3.08
C ARG A 44 -18.19 -42.35 -4.46
N THR A 45 -18.88 -41.34 -4.99
CA THR A 45 -18.60 -40.73 -6.31
C THR A 45 -17.87 -39.35 -6.17
N ALA A 46 -17.29 -39.04 -5.01
CA ALA A 46 -16.67 -37.75 -4.74
C ALA A 46 -15.62 -37.36 -5.80
N ASP A 47 -14.72 -38.28 -6.15
CA ASP A 47 -13.67 -38.02 -7.16
C ASP A 47 -14.27 -37.71 -8.54
N LYS A 48 -15.31 -38.46 -8.95
CA LYS A 48 -15.97 -38.21 -10.23
C LYS A 48 -16.71 -36.88 -10.22
N ALA A 49 -17.36 -36.54 -9.11
CA ALA A 49 -18.04 -35.26 -8.94
C ALA A 49 -17.02 -34.11 -8.96
N LEU A 50 -15.87 -34.24 -8.29
CA LEU A 50 -14.79 -33.27 -8.31
C LEU A 50 -14.28 -33.04 -9.74
N GLN A 51 -14.00 -34.09 -10.50
CA GLN A 51 -13.60 -33.98 -11.91
C GLN A 51 -14.66 -33.25 -12.75
N THR A 52 -15.96 -33.49 -12.48
CA THR A 52 -17.06 -32.78 -13.16
C THR A 52 -17.04 -31.30 -12.84
N HIS A 53 -16.78 -30.91 -11.59
CA HIS A 53 -16.67 -29.52 -11.18
C HIS A 53 -15.45 -28.81 -11.82
N ILE A 54 -14.28 -29.48 -11.85
CA ILE A 54 -13.08 -28.97 -12.54
C ILE A 54 -13.35 -28.79 -14.04
N SER A 55 -13.99 -29.76 -14.69
CA SER A 55 -14.35 -29.65 -16.11
C SER A 55 -15.33 -28.49 -16.36
N SER A 56 -16.27 -28.26 -15.43
CA SER A 56 -17.16 -27.08 -15.51
C SER A 56 -16.40 -25.76 -15.37
N LEU A 57 -15.46 -25.68 -14.43
CA LEU A 57 -14.60 -24.49 -14.28
C LEU A 57 -13.80 -24.22 -15.55
N ARG A 58 -13.15 -25.22 -16.13
CA ARG A 58 -12.40 -25.11 -17.39
C ARG A 58 -13.28 -24.61 -18.52
N ARG A 59 -14.49 -25.13 -18.66
CA ARG A 59 -15.43 -24.67 -19.68
C ARG A 59 -15.81 -23.21 -19.50
N THR A 60 -15.95 -22.76 -18.27
CA THR A 60 -16.37 -21.38 -17.95
C THR A 60 -15.23 -20.39 -18.05
N LEU A 61 -14.02 -20.77 -17.60
CA LEU A 61 -12.85 -19.88 -17.48
C LEU A 61 -11.82 -20.04 -18.62
N GLY A 62 -11.94 -21.11 -19.40
CA GLY A 62 -10.97 -21.54 -20.42
C GLY A 62 -10.14 -22.73 -19.94
N ASP A 63 -9.80 -23.63 -20.86
CA ASP A 63 -9.14 -24.91 -20.57
C ASP A 63 -7.75 -24.76 -19.89
N GLY A 64 -7.05 -23.65 -20.15
CA GLY A 64 -5.74 -23.37 -19.57
C GLY A 64 -5.75 -22.73 -18.18
N PHE A 65 -6.92 -22.31 -17.65
CA PHE A 65 -6.98 -21.56 -16.40
C PHE A 65 -6.77 -22.44 -15.15
N VAL A 66 -7.39 -23.64 -15.13
CA VAL A 66 -7.20 -24.65 -14.07
C VAL A 66 -6.34 -25.77 -14.61
N VAL A 67 -5.10 -25.85 -14.16
CA VAL A 67 -4.11 -26.83 -14.62
C VAL A 67 -4.11 -28.06 -13.70
N THR A 68 -4.00 -29.26 -14.29
CA THR A 68 -3.78 -30.49 -13.53
C THR A 68 -2.28 -30.71 -13.37
N GLU A 69 -1.83 -30.88 -12.15
CA GLU A 69 -0.43 -31.21 -11.82
C GLU A 69 -0.40 -32.37 -10.82
N GLY A 70 0.22 -33.47 -11.21
CA GLY A 70 0.26 -34.67 -10.38
C GLY A 70 -1.12 -35.15 -9.99
N THR A 71 -1.41 -35.21 -8.67
CA THR A 71 -2.70 -35.66 -8.10
C THR A 71 -3.61 -34.51 -7.68
N GLY A 72 -3.37 -33.29 -8.20
CA GLY A 72 -4.10 -32.09 -7.81
C GLY A 72 -4.26 -31.07 -8.92
N TRP A 73 -4.62 -29.85 -8.52
CA TRP A 73 -4.85 -28.73 -9.43
C TRP A 73 -4.23 -27.43 -8.89
N THR A 74 -3.86 -26.56 -9.82
CA THR A 74 -3.40 -25.20 -9.55
C THR A 74 -4.02 -24.24 -10.57
N LEU A 75 -3.90 -22.93 -10.32
CA LEU A 75 -4.26 -21.89 -11.30
C LEU A 75 -3.03 -21.50 -12.11
N SER A 76 -3.20 -21.32 -13.43
CA SER A 76 -2.13 -20.91 -14.34
C SER A 76 -1.80 -19.41 -14.26
N THR A 77 -2.58 -18.63 -13.55
CA THR A 77 -2.41 -17.18 -13.41
C THR A 77 -1.88 -16.82 -12.04
N THR A 78 -1.01 -15.83 -11.98
CA THR A 78 -0.54 -15.17 -10.76
C THR A 78 -1.26 -13.85 -10.49
N GLU A 79 -2.09 -13.39 -11.42
CA GLU A 79 -2.89 -12.17 -11.27
C GLU A 79 -4.18 -12.45 -10.49
N ILE A 80 -4.00 -12.73 -9.20
CA ILE A 80 -5.07 -13.03 -8.25
C ILE A 80 -4.97 -12.04 -7.09
N ASP A 81 -6.09 -11.45 -6.70
CA ASP A 81 -6.11 -10.48 -5.59
C ASP A 81 -5.51 -11.07 -4.31
N ALA A 82 -5.76 -12.35 -3.99
CA ALA A 82 -5.16 -13.03 -2.86
C ALA A 82 -3.62 -13.11 -2.95
N ALA A 83 -3.09 -13.39 -4.15
CA ALA A 83 -1.64 -13.42 -4.39
C ALA A 83 -1.00 -12.05 -4.21
N ARG A 84 -1.63 -11.02 -4.75
CA ARG A 84 -1.18 -9.63 -4.64
C ARG A 84 -1.26 -9.14 -3.19
N TYR A 85 -2.34 -9.49 -2.48
CA TYR A 85 -2.52 -9.23 -1.06
C TYR A 85 -1.37 -9.81 -0.23
N GLU A 86 -1.10 -11.12 -0.38
CA GLU A 86 -0.03 -11.78 0.36
C GLU A 86 1.37 -11.26 -0.01
N LEU A 87 1.60 -10.94 -1.29
CA LEU A 87 2.86 -10.37 -1.75
C LEU A 87 3.08 -8.98 -1.15
N ALA A 88 2.09 -8.10 -1.20
CA ALA A 88 2.17 -6.77 -0.62
C ALA A 88 2.40 -6.83 0.90
N ALA A 89 1.66 -7.71 1.62
CA ALA A 89 1.85 -7.93 3.05
C ALA A 89 3.27 -8.42 3.39
N ARG A 90 3.80 -9.40 2.64
CA ARG A 90 5.19 -9.88 2.85
C ARG A 90 6.22 -8.80 2.54
N THR A 91 6.02 -8.05 1.46
CA THR A 91 6.94 -6.96 1.08
C THR A 91 6.94 -5.86 2.13
N GLY A 92 5.77 -5.52 2.69
CA GLY A 92 5.67 -4.57 3.80
C GLY A 92 6.45 -5.03 5.04
N ARG A 93 6.31 -6.30 5.43
CA ARG A 93 7.07 -6.88 6.57
C ARG A 93 8.58 -6.94 6.34
N ALA A 94 9.01 -7.09 5.08
CA ALA A 94 10.42 -7.13 4.71
C ALA A 94 11.03 -5.73 4.42
N ALA A 95 10.23 -4.68 4.42
CA ALA A 95 10.69 -3.35 4.10
C ALA A 95 11.64 -2.82 5.19
N GLY A 96 12.79 -2.31 4.77
CA GLY A 96 13.75 -1.66 5.66
C GLY A 96 13.37 -0.23 6.05
N ASP A 97 12.43 0.37 5.33
CA ASP A 97 11.85 1.69 5.60
C ASP A 97 10.40 1.57 6.02
N THR A 98 10.07 2.19 7.14
CA THR A 98 8.74 2.09 7.76
C THR A 98 7.66 2.77 6.91
N SER A 99 7.97 3.86 6.21
CA SER A 99 7.01 4.53 5.31
C SER A 99 6.69 3.65 4.10
N ALA A 100 7.70 2.97 3.56
CA ALA A 100 7.50 1.98 2.50
C ALA A 100 6.67 0.78 3.00
N ALA A 101 6.88 0.34 4.26
CA ALA A 101 6.06 -0.69 4.88
C ALA A 101 4.59 -0.30 4.93
N VAL A 102 4.26 0.92 5.42
CA VAL A 102 2.88 1.45 5.46
C VAL A 102 2.25 1.41 4.08
N ALA A 103 2.93 1.93 3.05
CA ALA A 103 2.41 1.95 1.68
C ALA A 103 2.07 0.53 1.16
N ARG A 104 2.89 -0.47 1.49
CA ARG A 104 2.63 -1.87 1.11
C ARG A 104 1.49 -2.50 1.89
N PHE A 105 1.36 -2.18 3.18
CA PHE A 105 0.21 -2.63 3.97
C PHE A 105 -1.09 -2.00 3.50
N ASP A 106 -1.09 -0.71 3.15
CA ASP A 106 -2.25 -0.03 2.56
C ASP A 106 -2.64 -0.66 1.21
N GLU A 107 -1.67 -0.98 0.34
CA GLU A 107 -1.90 -1.71 -0.91
C GLU A 107 -2.57 -3.08 -0.65
N ALA A 108 -2.05 -3.84 0.32
CA ALA A 108 -2.63 -5.12 0.68
C ALA A 108 -4.07 -4.96 1.21
N LEU A 109 -4.31 -4.04 2.15
CA LEU A 109 -5.63 -3.81 2.73
C LEU A 109 -6.66 -3.35 1.69
N ALA A 110 -6.25 -2.57 0.68
CA ALA A 110 -7.12 -2.19 -0.43
C ALA A 110 -7.60 -3.37 -1.30
N LEU A 111 -6.85 -4.47 -1.30
CA LEU A 111 -7.22 -5.72 -1.99
C LEU A 111 -8.14 -6.63 -1.17
N TRP A 112 -8.34 -6.33 0.12
CA TRP A 112 -9.18 -7.14 1.00
C TRP A 112 -10.65 -7.09 0.57
N ARG A 113 -11.26 -8.28 0.40
CA ARG A 113 -12.67 -8.43 0.00
C ARG A 113 -13.53 -9.13 1.07
N GLY A 114 -12.96 -9.34 2.26
CA GLY A 114 -13.63 -10.08 3.34
C GLY A 114 -13.19 -11.53 3.45
N ILE A 115 -13.83 -12.24 4.38
CA ILE A 115 -13.60 -13.67 4.58
C ILE A 115 -14.15 -14.44 3.38
N PRO A 116 -13.35 -15.34 2.76
CA PRO A 116 -13.79 -16.09 1.59
C PRO A 116 -14.98 -17.01 1.89
N GLU A 117 -15.93 -17.08 0.95
CA GLU A 117 -17.05 -18.01 1.03
C GLU A 117 -16.57 -19.44 0.76
N LEU A 118 -16.45 -20.22 1.82
CA LEU A 118 -16.10 -21.63 1.80
C LEU A 118 -17.16 -22.45 2.55
N PRO A 119 -17.34 -23.74 2.20
CA PRO A 119 -18.27 -24.64 2.89
C PRO A 119 -17.99 -24.72 4.40
N ASP A 120 -19.04 -25.05 5.17
CA ASP A 120 -18.93 -25.23 6.63
C ASP A 120 -18.44 -26.66 6.99
N THR A 121 -17.30 -27.02 6.41
CA THR A 121 -16.53 -28.21 6.75
C THR A 121 -15.36 -27.81 7.64
N ALA A 122 -14.76 -28.79 8.34
CA ALA A 122 -13.58 -28.54 9.16
C ALA A 122 -12.45 -27.86 8.34
N ARG A 123 -12.25 -28.29 7.09
CA ARG A 123 -11.28 -27.70 6.17
C ARG A 123 -11.66 -26.27 5.78
N GLY A 124 -12.92 -26.03 5.43
CA GLY A 124 -13.41 -24.70 5.09
C GLY A 124 -13.32 -23.73 6.27
N ALA A 125 -13.67 -24.16 7.47
CA ALA A 125 -13.53 -23.37 8.70
C ALA A 125 -12.06 -23.02 8.99
N SER A 126 -11.15 -23.99 8.86
CA SER A 126 -9.70 -23.77 9.03
C SER A 126 -9.15 -22.72 8.07
N GLU A 127 -9.53 -22.76 6.78
CA GLU A 127 -9.10 -21.77 5.79
C GLU A 127 -9.68 -20.37 6.06
N LYS A 128 -10.98 -20.30 6.45
CA LYS A 128 -11.60 -19.03 6.86
C LYS A 128 -10.86 -18.41 8.05
N THR A 129 -10.53 -19.22 9.06
CA THR A 129 -9.77 -18.77 10.24
C THR A 129 -8.37 -18.31 9.85
N ARG A 130 -7.63 -19.10 9.04
CA ARG A 130 -6.30 -18.73 8.58
C ARG A 130 -6.30 -17.38 7.87
N TRP A 131 -7.28 -17.15 7.00
CA TRP A 131 -7.42 -15.93 6.23
C TRP A 131 -7.80 -14.73 7.12
N ALA A 132 -8.73 -14.93 8.06
CA ALA A 132 -9.11 -13.91 9.05
C ALA A 132 -7.95 -13.50 9.95
N GLU A 133 -7.20 -14.48 10.47
CA GLU A 133 -6.02 -14.22 11.31
C GLU A 133 -4.91 -13.49 10.53
N GLY A 134 -4.68 -13.88 9.27
CA GLY A 134 -3.73 -13.20 8.39
C GLY A 134 -4.08 -11.72 8.19
N HIS A 135 -5.37 -11.43 8.01
CA HIS A 135 -5.87 -10.06 7.88
C HIS A 135 -5.73 -9.27 9.19
N ALA A 136 -6.13 -9.87 10.31
CA ALA A 136 -6.00 -9.23 11.61
C ALA A 136 -4.53 -8.88 11.93
N ALA A 137 -3.60 -9.80 11.63
CA ALA A 137 -2.17 -9.55 11.77
C ALA A 137 -1.66 -8.42 10.86
N LEU A 138 -2.17 -8.33 9.61
CA LEU A 138 -1.80 -7.26 8.70
C LEU A 138 -2.27 -5.89 9.18
N VAL A 139 -3.49 -5.79 9.71
CA VAL A 139 -4.01 -4.55 10.32
C VAL A 139 -3.13 -4.12 11.50
N GLU A 140 -2.72 -5.06 12.34
CA GLU A 140 -1.81 -4.81 13.47
C GLU A 140 -0.41 -4.39 13.00
N ASP A 141 0.15 -5.04 11.98
CA ASP A 141 1.47 -4.70 11.41
C ASP A 141 1.47 -3.28 10.81
N ARG A 142 0.37 -2.89 10.14
CA ARG A 142 0.18 -1.53 9.64
C ARG A 142 0.12 -0.51 10.79
N ALA A 143 -0.61 -0.83 11.85
CA ALA A 143 -0.71 0.05 13.01
C ALA A 143 0.66 0.26 13.69
N ASP A 144 1.46 -0.80 13.86
CA ASP A 144 2.82 -0.68 14.39
C ASP A 144 3.72 0.18 13.50
N ALA A 145 3.62 0.02 12.17
CA ALA A 145 4.36 0.85 11.23
C ALA A 145 3.93 2.33 11.32
N LEU A 146 2.64 2.63 11.42
CA LEU A 146 2.14 3.99 11.61
C LEU A 146 2.58 4.60 12.95
N LEU A 147 2.56 3.81 14.02
CA LEU A 147 3.10 4.23 15.30
C LEU A 147 4.60 4.55 15.21
N ALA A 148 5.37 3.74 14.51
CA ALA A 148 6.81 3.98 14.33
C ALA A 148 7.12 5.23 13.49
N THR A 149 6.21 5.65 12.60
CA THR A 149 6.39 6.88 11.80
C THR A 149 5.89 8.16 12.47
N GLY A 150 5.45 8.11 13.73
CA GLY A 150 4.95 9.29 14.45
C GLY A 150 3.50 9.65 14.17
N ARG A 151 2.78 8.86 13.41
CA ARG A 151 1.38 9.11 13.01
C ARG A 151 0.36 8.58 14.03
N ALA A 152 0.77 8.53 15.31
CA ALA A 152 -0.03 7.96 16.38
C ALA A 152 -1.42 8.61 16.52
N ALA A 153 -1.49 9.95 16.45
CA ALA A 153 -2.75 10.68 16.61
C ALA A 153 -3.77 10.36 15.50
N GLU A 154 -3.30 10.05 14.28
CA GLU A 154 -4.16 9.79 13.13
C GLU A 154 -4.93 8.46 13.26
N ILE A 155 -4.35 7.48 13.96
CA ILE A 155 -4.89 6.11 14.01
C ILE A 155 -5.65 5.77 15.29
N VAL A 156 -5.78 6.70 16.25
CA VAL A 156 -6.50 6.43 17.51
C VAL A 156 -7.92 5.93 17.25
N GLY A 157 -8.66 6.58 16.34
CA GLY A 157 -10.03 6.18 16.00
C GLY A 157 -10.11 4.79 15.35
N GLU A 158 -9.15 4.47 14.47
CA GLU A 158 -9.05 3.14 13.85
C GLU A 158 -8.75 2.06 14.92
N LEU A 159 -7.88 2.36 15.88
CA LEU A 159 -7.52 1.43 16.95
C LEU A 159 -8.66 1.24 17.96
N GLU A 160 -9.44 2.26 18.27
CA GLU A 160 -10.66 2.10 19.08
C GLU A 160 -11.66 1.16 18.39
N ALA A 161 -11.87 1.29 17.09
CA ALA A 161 -12.70 0.38 16.33
C ALA A 161 -12.10 -1.04 16.31
N ALA A 162 -10.78 -1.17 16.14
CA ALA A 162 -10.10 -2.46 16.09
C ALA A 162 -10.18 -3.24 17.43
N VAL A 163 -10.08 -2.56 18.57
CA VAL A 163 -10.25 -3.21 19.89
C VAL A 163 -11.72 -3.59 20.13
N ALA A 164 -12.67 -2.82 19.61
CA ALA A 164 -14.09 -3.17 19.71
C ALA A 164 -14.44 -4.42 18.89
N ASP A 165 -13.84 -4.55 17.69
CA ASP A 165 -14.03 -5.69 16.79
C ASP A 165 -13.40 -6.99 17.33
N ALA A 166 -12.22 -6.91 17.93
CA ALA A 166 -11.51 -8.08 18.47
C ALA A 166 -10.95 -7.81 19.85
N PRO A 167 -11.82 -7.75 20.88
CA PRO A 167 -11.47 -7.26 22.21
C PRO A 167 -10.53 -8.17 23.02
N LEU A 168 -10.35 -9.42 22.61
CA LEU A 168 -9.40 -10.35 23.26
C LEU A 168 -7.98 -10.30 22.64
N ARG A 169 -7.76 -9.48 21.61
CA ARG A 169 -6.44 -9.32 20.97
C ARG A 169 -5.62 -8.24 21.71
N GLU A 170 -4.81 -8.67 22.67
CA GLU A 170 -4.02 -7.75 23.52
C GLU A 170 -3.09 -6.83 22.72
N ARG A 171 -2.56 -7.27 21.57
CA ARG A 171 -1.71 -6.43 20.71
C ARG A 171 -2.43 -5.13 20.30
N ARG A 172 -3.72 -5.19 19.96
CA ARG A 172 -4.53 -4.02 19.59
C ARG A 172 -4.70 -3.04 20.76
N TRP A 173 -4.89 -3.56 21.98
CA TRP A 173 -4.91 -2.72 23.18
C TRP A 173 -3.58 -2.03 23.41
N GLY A 174 -2.45 -2.73 23.25
CA GLY A 174 -1.12 -2.14 23.35
C GLY A 174 -0.90 -1.04 22.32
N GLN A 175 -1.32 -1.25 21.10
CA GLN A 175 -1.25 -0.25 20.02
C GLN A 175 -2.10 0.99 20.34
N LEU A 176 -3.33 0.79 20.84
CA LEU A 176 -4.21 1.88 21.27
C LEU A 176 -3.61 2.66 22.43
N MET A 177 -3.08 1.98 23.45
CA MET A 177 -2.43 2.63 24.60
C MET A 177 -1.24 3.48 24.15
N LEU A 178 -0.38 2.95 23.26
CA LEU A 178 0.78 3.66 22.75
C LEU A 178 0.38 4.85 21.86
N ALA A 179 -0.66 4.70 21.02
CA ALA A 179 -1.19 5.78 20.21
C ALA A 179 -1.73 6.94 21.06
N LEU A 180 -2.54 6.62 22.06
CA LEU A 180 -3.10 7.61 23.00
C LEU A 180 -1.99 8.32 23.81
N TYR A 181 -1.02 7.58 24.32
CA TYR A 181 0.12 8.14 25.05
C TYR A 181 0.91 9.12 24.19
N ARG A 182 1.30 8.73 22.97
CA ARG A 182 2.02 9.58 22.02
C ARG A 182 1.20 10.78 21.52
N ALA A 183 -0.12 10.68 21.56
CA ALA A 183 -1.02 11.82 21.31
C ALA A 183 -1.18 12.76 22.53
N GLY A 184 -0.42 12.56 23.62
CA GLY A 184 -0.51 13.34 24.85
C GLY A 184 -1.72 13.00 25.73
N ARG A 185 -2.44 11.91 25.44
CA ARG A 185 -3.66 11.46 26.12
C ARG A 185 -3.39 10.35 27.13
N GLN A 186 -2.39 10.58 28.02
CA GLN A 186 -1.91 9.58 28.98
C GLN A 186 -3.03 8.97 29.84
N GLY A 187 -3.97 9.80 30.33
CA GLY A 187 -5.08 9.30 31.15
C GLY A 187 -5.97 8.31 30.40
N GLU A 188 -6.20 8.55 29.11
CA GLU A 188 -7.00 7.65 28.27
C GLU A 188 -6.23 6.37 27.89
N ALA A 189 -4.90 6.46 27.73
CA ALA A 189 -4.05 5.29 27.55
C ALA A 189 -4.14 4.32 28.75
N LEU A 190 -4.06 4.84 29.96
CA LEU A 190 -4.24 4.05 31.19
C LEU A 190 -5.68 3.54 31.33
N GLY A 191 -6.68 4.33 30.92
CA GLY A 191 -8.08 3.90 30.82
C GLY A 191 -8.27 2.74 29.85
N ALA A 192 -7.58 2.72 28.71
CA ALA A 192 -7.59 1.60 27.77
C ALA A 192 -7.03 0.31 28.40
N TYR A 193 -5.94 0.40 29.17
CA TYR A 193 -5.42 -0.74 29.93
C TYR A 193 -6.46 -1.31 30.90
N GLN A 194 -7.15 -0.44 31.67
CA GLN A 194 -8.15 -0.91 32.63
C GLN A 194 -9.34 -1.59 31.93
N ARG A 195 -9.78 -1.06 30.78
CA ARG A 195 -10.81 -1.71 29.94
C ARG A 195 -10.37 -3.10 29.50
N ALA A 196 -9.15 -3.21 28.97
CA ALA A 196 -8.57 -4.49 28.55
C ALA A 196 -8.51 -5.49 29.70
N ARG A 197 -8.01 -5.06 30.88
CA ARG A 197 -7.88 -5.88 32.07
C ARG A 197 -9.23 -6.42 32.55
N SER A 198 -10.23 -5.54 32.69
CA SER A 198 -11.57 -5.95 33.11
C SER A 198 -12.17 -6.96 32.13
N LEU A 199 -12.03 -6.72 30.83
CA LEU A 199 -12.56 -7.60 29.82
C LEU A 199 -11.89 -9.00 29.81
N LEU A 200 -10.56 -9.06 29.95
CA LEU A 200 -9.82 -10.32 30.03
C LEU A 200 -10.18 -11.11 31.29
N ALA A 201 -10.33 -10.42 32.44
CA ALA A 201 -10.77 -11.03 33.68
C ALA A 201 -12.21 -11.57 33.58
N ASP A 202 -13.13 -10.80 33.00
CA ASP A 202 -14.55 -11.17 32.91
C ASP A 202 -14.79 -12.30 31.91
N GLN A 203 -14.08 -12.32 30.77
CA GLN A 203 -14.32 -13.31 29.71
C GLN A 203 -13.44 -14.56 29.82
N LEU A 204 -12.22 -14.42 30.30
CA LEU A 204 -11.25 -15.52 30.31
C LEU A 204 -10.75 -15.87 31.73
N GLY A 205 -11.04 -15.05 32.74
CA GLY A 205 -10.53 -15.24 34.10
C GLY A 205 -9.03 -15.02 34.24
N VAL A 206 -8.41 -14.24 33.35
CA VAL A 206 -6.95 -14.02 33.34
C VAL A 206 -6.60 -12.54 33.45
N ASP A 207 -5.41 -12.26 33.98
CA ASP A 207 -4.81 -10.92 33.92
C ASP A 207 -4.19 -10.66 32.55
N PRO A 208 -3.99 -9.38 32.14
CA PRO A 208 -3.28 -9.02 30.91
C PRO A 208 -1.90 -9.65 30.82
N GLY A 209 -1.50 -9.98 29.61
CA GLY A 209 -0.19 -10.55 29.30
C GLY A 209 0.98 -9.63 29.68
N PRO A 210 2.20 -10.15 29.70
CA PRO A 210 3.37 -9.41 30.18
C PRO A 210 3.69 -8.16 29.37
N ASP A 211 3.39 -8.16 28.07
CA ASP A 211 3.67 -7.03 27.19
C ASP A 211 2.78 -5.84 27.51
N LEU A 212 1.49 -6.09 27.70
CA LEU A 212 0.52 -5.03 28.04
C LEU A 212 0.79 -4.45 29.44
N ARG A 213 1.17 -5.29 30.40
CA ARG A 213 1.57 -4.85 31.73
C ARG A 213 2.86 -4.03 31.73
N ARG A 214 3.86 -4.41 30.91
CA ARG A 214 5.09 -3.62 30.74
C ARG A 214 4.80 -2.26 30.12
N LEU A 215 3.93 -2.21 29.14
CA LEU A 215 3.54 -0.95 28.51
C LEU A 215 2.81 -0.02 29.50
N GLU A 216 1.90 -0.55 30.30
CA GLU A 216 1.21 0.23 31.34
C GLU A 216 2.22 0.81 32.34
N ALA A 217 3.14 0.01 32.84
CA ALA A 217 4.17 0.46 33.77
C ALA A 217 5.07 1.55 33.15
N ALA A 218 5.45 1.40 31.88
CA ALA A 218 6.24 2.39 31.16
C ALA A 218 5.48 3.72 30.96
N ILE A 219 4.17 3.66 30.65
CA ILE A 219 3.32 4.85 30.53
C ILE A 219 3.19 5.57 31.89
N VAL A 220 3.02 4.84 32.99
CA VAL A 220 2.97 5.42 34.34
C VAL A 220 4.30 6.09 34.71
N ALA A 221 5.43 5.46 34.35
CA ALA A 221 6.76 6.00 34.57
C ALA A 221 7.16 7.13 33.62
N GLN A 222 6.35 7.41 32.59
CA GLN A 222 6.66 8.34 31.51
C GLN A 222 8.03 8.01 30.86
N ASP A 223 8.23 6.73 30.57
CA ASP A 223 9.49 6.23 30.05
C ASP A 223 9.77 6.82 28.65
N VAL A 224 10.92 7.49 28.51
CA VAL A 224 11.36 8.13 27.28
C VAL A 224 11.48 7.16 26.09
N THR A 225 11.60 5.86 26.34
CA THR A 225 11.65 4.84 25.28
C THR A 225 10.32 4.69 24.55
N LEU A 226 9.22 5.15 25.12
CA LEU A 226 7.90 5.18 24.48
C LEU A 226 7.77 6.32 23.46
N GLU A 227 8.61 7.34 23.57
CA GLU A 227 8.65 8.43 22.61
C GLU A 227 9.35 7.98 21.34
N ILE A 228 8.94 8.57 20.21
CA ILE A 228 9.66 8.35 18.95
C ILE A 228 10.94 9.18 19.03
N PRO A 229 12.13 8.60 18.81
CA PRO A 229 13.36 9.39 18.76
C PRO A 229 13.21 10.55 17.78
N ALA A 230 13.59 11.75 18.18
CA ALA A 230 13.52 12.95 17.33
C ALA A 230 14.18 12.74 15.96
N THR A 231 15.20 11.90 15.88
CA THR A 231 15.87 11.47 14.65
C THR A 231 14.93 10.69 13.70
N GLN A 232 13.99 9.90 14.24
CA GLN A 232 13.00 9.17 13.44
C GLN A 232 11.83 10.07 13.00
N GLN A 233 11.43 11.02 13.85
CA GLN A 233 10.45 12.06 13.48
C GLN A 233 10.99 12.94 12.35
N LEU A 234 12.27 13.32 12.41
CA LEU A 234 12.93 14.09 11.35
C LEU A 234 13.10 13.26 10.07
N ALA A 235 13.41 11.97 10.17
CA ALA A 235 13.54 11.08 8.99
C ALA A 235 12.19 10.82 8.28
N THR A 236 11.07 10.95 8.98
CA THR A 236 9.72 10.79 8.39
C THR A 236 9.28 12.06 7.64
N VAL A 237 9.87 13.21 7.97
CA VAL A 237 9.47 14.53 7.47
C VAL A 237 10.49 15.12 6.48
N MET A 238 11.78 14.78 6.62
CA MET A 238 12.84 15.32 5.78
C MET A 238 13.30 14.31 4.75
N ARG A 239 13.06 14.59 3.47
CA ARG A 239 13.63 13.83 2.35
C ARG A 239 14.66 14.65 1.62
N ALA A 240 15.82 14.05 1.33
CA ALA A 240 16.75 14.65 0.39
C ALA A 240 16.18 14.49 -1.02
N VAL A 241 15.84 15.59 -1.65
CA VAL A 241 15.36 15.63 -3.03
C VAL A 241 16.22 16.58 -3.86
N THR A 242 16.20 16.38 -5.16
CA THR A 242 16.83 17.32 -6.10
C THR A 242 15.75 18.03 -6.89
N PHE A 243 15.79 19.34 -6.84
CA PHE A 243 14.94 20.22 -7.61
C PHE A 243 15.60 20.52 -8.95
N LEU A 244 14.81 20.52 -10.00
CA LEU A 244 15.16 21.04 -11.33
C LEU A 244 14.24 22.21 -11.60
N LEU A 245 14.83 23.40 -11.74
CA LEU A 245 14.13 24.61 -12.09
C LEU A 245 14.52 25.02 -13.51
N THR A 246 13.54 25.46 -14.28
CA THR A 246 13.77 26.05 -15.59
C THR A 246 13.04 27.38 -15.71
N ASP A 247 13.57 28.28 -16.54
CA ASP A 247 13.04 29.61 -16.78
C ASP A 247 13.36 30.01 -18.23
N ILE A 248 12.41 30.58 -18.96
CA ILE A 248 12.59 30.95 -20.37
C ILE A 248 13.32 32.30 -20.45
N GLU A 249 14.46 32.33 -21.12
CA GLU A 249 15.25 33.52 -21.32
C GLU A 249 14.53 34.56 -22.18
N GLY A 250 14.31 35.78 -21.64
CA GLY A 250 13.69 36.86 -22.42
C GLY A 250 12.20 36.69 -22.71
N SER A 251 11.49 35.82 -21.96
CA SER A 251 10.06 35.54 -22.14
C SER A 251 9.17 36.78 -22.19
N THR A 252 9.41 37.78 -21.32
CA THR A 252 8.64 39.03 -21.31
C THR A 252 8.68 39.73 -22.65
N ALA A 253 9.87 39.88 -23.26
CA ALA A 253 10.01 40.49 -24.56
C ALA A 253 9.35 39.67 -25.70
N ALA A 254 9.40 38.34 -25.62
CA ALA A 254 8.71 37.46 -26.57
C ALA A 254 7.18 37.58 -26.46
N TRP A 255 6.65 37.66 -25.24
CA TRP A 255 5.21 37.90 -25.00
C TRP A 255 4.75 39.28 -25.55
N GLU A 256 5.57 40.32 -25.42
CA GLU A 256 5.26 41.65 -25.95
C GLU A 256 5.31 41.68 -27.50
N ALA A 257 6.21 40.92 -28.13
CA ALA A 257 6.41 40.92 -29.57
C ALA A 257 5.45 39.97 -30.33
N GLU A 258 5.16 38.80 -29.80
CA GLU A 258 4.48 37.73 -30.52
C GLU A 258 3.62 36.82 -29.59
N ALA A 259 2.68 37.41 -28.87
CA ALA A 259 1.90 36.77 -27.81
C ALA A 259 1.24 35.43 -28.23
N ASP A 260 0.62 35.36 -29.42
CA ASP A 260 -0.05 34.16 -29.91
C ASP A 260 0.94 33.01 -30.16
N ALA A 261 2.07 33.32 -30.82
CA ALA A 261 3.12 32.34 -31.08
C ALA A 261 3.79 31.88 -29.76
N MET A 262 3.99 32.80 -28.82
CA MET A 262 4.57 32.50 -27.51
C MET A 262 3.64 31.61 -26.68
N ALA A 263 2.32 31.77 -26.76
CA ALA A 263 1.36 30.90 -26.08
C ALA A 263 1.45 29.44 -26.56
N VAL A 264 1.58 29.24 -27.88
CA VAL A 264 1.76 27.92 -28.48
C VAL A 264 3.12 27.32 -28.08
N ALA A 265 4.17 28.13 -28.16
CA ALA A 265 5.53 27.72 -27.79
C ALA A 265 5.64 27.33 -26.31
N LEU A 266 5.00 28.08 -25.40
CA LEU A 266 4.97 27.75 -23.97
C LEU A 266 4.26 26.42 -23.69
N ALA A 267 3.13 26.17 -24.34
CA ALA A 267 2.43 24.90 -24.20
C ALA A 267 3.31 23.71 -24.64
N ARG A 268 4.03 23.87 -25.76
CA ARG A 268 4.97 22.86 -26.25
C ARG A 268 6.18 22.68 -25.34
N HIS A 269 6.72 23.76 -24.81
CA HIS A 269 7.80 23.77 -23.82
C HIS A 269 7.40 22.93 -22.59
N ASP A 270 6.20 23.15 -22.05
CA ASP A 270 5.71 22.42 -20.88
C ASP A 270 5.56 20.92 -21.17
N GLU A 271 5.05 20.55 -22.35
CA GLU A 271 4.95 19.15 -22.78
C GLU A 271 6.32 18.46 -22.84
N VAL A 272 7.32 19.11 -23.47
CA VAL A 272 8.68 18.59 -23.60
C VAL A 272 9.30 18.35 -22.21
N ILE A 273 9.18 19.33 -21.32
CA ILE A 273 9.72 19.21 -19.95
C ILE A 273 9.01 18.10 -19.18
N GLU A 274 7.67 18.05 -19.20
CA GLU A 274 6.89 17.04 -18.49
C GLU A 274 7.25 15.62 -18.96
N GLN A 275 7.40 15.41 -20.26
CA GLN A 275 7.79 14.14 -20.85
C GLN A 275 9.17 13.69 -20.38
N ILE A 276 10.17 14.56 -20.42
CA ILE A 276 11.55 14.24 -20.01
C ILE A 276 11.63 14.02 -18.51
N VAL A 277 11.03 14.90 -17.71
CA VAL A 277 11.00 14.78 -16.25
C VAL A 277 10.38 13.44 -15.83
N THR A 278 9.22 13.08 -16.39
CA THR A 278 8.50 11.85 -16.07
C THR A 278 9.30 10.62 -16.51
N SER A 279 9.88 10.64 -17.73
CA SER A 279 10.69 9.52 -18.25
C SER A 279 11.93 9.23 -17.37
N ARG A 280 12.46 10.24 -16.69
CA ARG A 280 13.60 10.15 -15.78
C ARG A 280 13.20 9.89 -14.33
N GLY A 281 11.91 9.61 -14.07
CA GLY A 281 11.39 9.31 -12.73
C GLY A 281 11.27 10.53 -11.82
N GLY A 282 11.20 11.73 -12.41
CA GLY A 282 10.87 12.97 -11.74
C GLY A 282 9.37 13.26 -11.77
N ARG A 283 8.96 14.28 -11.03
CA ARG A 283 7.60 14.82 -11.01
C ARG A 283 7.64 16.30 -11.26
N LEU A 284 6.90 16.77 -12.29
CA LEU A 284 6.68 18.17 -12.55
C LEU A 284 5.66 18.72 -11.54
N ILE A 285 6.02 19.79 -10.84
CA ILE A 285 5.15 20.50 -9.92
C ILE A 285 4.80 21.83 -10.57
N LYS A 286 3.55 21.94 -11.05
CA LYS A 286 3.08 23.21 -11.62
C LYS A 286 2.81 24.18 -10.48
N THR A 287 3.60 25.24 -10.38
CA THR A 287 3.25 26.41 -9.59
C THR A 287 2.06 27.11 -10.24
N ARG A 288 0.97 27.28 -9.49
CA ARG A 288 -0.22 28.00 -9.96
C ARG A 288 0.15 29.48 -10.12
N GLY A 289 0.25 29.95 -11.35
CA GLY A 289 0.06 31.37 -11.68
C GLY A 289 1.27 32.25 -11.89
N GLU A 290 2.50 31.74 -11.92
CA GLU A 290 3.66 32.57 -12.21
C GLU A 290 4.45 32.07 -13.42
N GLY A 291 4.05 32.57 -14.61
CA GLY A 291 4.94 32.66 -15.75
C GLY A 291 5.34 31.35 -16.44
N ASP A 292 6.53 31.41 -16.98
CA ASP A 292 7.20 30.46 -17.89
C ASP A 292 8.25 29.59 -17.16
N ALA A 293 8.31 29.67 -15.84
CA ALA A 293 9.18 28.83 -15.01
C ALA A 293 8.56 27.48 -14.71
N THR A 294 9.35 26.41 -14.76
CA THR A 294 8.93 25.10 -14.31
C THR A 294 9.72 24.64 -13.08
N PHE A 295 9.08 23.83 -12.26
CA PHE A 295 9.65 23.29 -11.05
C PHE A 295 9.38 21.79 -10.98
N SER A 296 10.45 21.00 -10.95
CA SER A 296 10.39 19.53 -10.93
C SER A 296 11.19 18.96 -9.77
N VAL A 297 10.78 17.79 -9.27
CA VAL A 297 11.39 17.10 -8.15
C VAL A 297 11.82 15.70 -8.53
N PHE A 298 13.01 15.30 -8.08
CA PHE A 298 13.61 13.98 -8.26
C PHE A 298 14.12 13.43 -6.93
N GLU A 299 13.93 12.15 -6.73
CA GLU A 299 14.51 11.45 -5.57
C GLU A 299 16.02 11.19 -5.71
N ARG A 300 16.53 11.19 -6.95
CA ARG A 300 17.94 10.93 -7.24
C ARG A 300 18.61 12.08 -7.96
N PRO A 301 19.69 12.66 -7.41
CA PRO A 301 20.42 13.77 -8.05
C PRO A 301 20.92 13.44 -9.45
N SER A 302 21.33 12.19 -9.71
CA SER A 302 21.79 11.74 -11.03
C SER A 302 20.68 11.75 -12.08
N ALA A 303 19.43 11.44 -11.69
CA ALA A 303 18.27 11.49 -12.58
C ALA A 303 17.92 12.94 -12.92
N ALA A 304 17.97 13.85 -11.94
CA ALA A 304 17.78 15.28 -12.16
C ALA A 304 18.82 15.87 -13.10
N ALA A 305 20.10 15.52 -12.92
CA ALA A 305 21.18 15.96 -13.79
C ALA A 305 21.02 15.46 -15.23
N ALA A 306 20.63 14.19 -15.40
CA ALA A 306 20.35 13.63 -16.73
C ALA A 306 19.14 14.34 -17.39
N ALA A 307 18.07 14.59 -16.65
CA ALA A 307 16.92 15.34 -17.14
C ALA A 307 17.29 16.77 -17.55
N ALA A 308 18.11 17.46 -16.74
CA ALA A 308 18.57 18.82 -17.04
C ALA A 308 19.31 18.93 -18.37
N ILE A 309 20.19 17.96 -18.66
CA ILE A 309 20.94 17.91 -19.91
C ILE A 309 19.98 17.64 -21.08
N GLU A 310 19.08 16.65 -20.92
CA GLU A 310 18.13 16.25 -21.97
C GLU A 310 17.13 17.36 -22.27
N VAL A 311 16.61 18.06 -21.25
CA VAL A 311 15.73 19.22 -21.43
C VAL A 311 16.44 20.33 -22.21
N GLN A 312 17.68 20.68 -21.85
CA GLN A 312 18.44 21.70 -22.58
C GLN A 312 18.68 21.32 -24.05
N ASP A 313 18.95 20.04 -24.32
CA ASP A 313 19.18 19.55 -25.66
C ASP A 313 17.89 19.54 -26.47
N ALA A 314 16.79 19.07 -25.88
CA ALA A 314 15.49 19.05 -26.53
C ALA A 314 14.99 20.46 -26.88
N ILE A 315 15.04 21.40 -25.93
CA ILE A 315 14.62 22.79 -26.17
C ILE A 315 15.46 23.46 -27.27
N ARG A 316 16.76 23.16 -27.34
CA ARG A 316 17.66 23.70 -28.35
C ARG A 316 17.33 23.23 -29.76
N HIS A 317 16.86 21.99 -29.91
CA HIS A 317 16.60 21.37 -31.21
C HIS A 317 15.11 21.36 -31.60
N GLU A 318 14.22 21.78 -30.73
CA GLU A 318 12.79 21.93 -31.06
C GLU A 318 12.61 23.06 -32.11
N PRO A 319 11.82 22.84 -33.16
CA PRO A 319 11.56 23.85 -34.18
C PRO A 319 10.52 24.87 -33.72
N TRP A 320 10.98 25.85 -32.93
CA TRP A 320 10.12 26.92 -32.43
C TRP A 320 9.61 27.85 -33.54
N GLU A 321 8.31 28.04 -33.59
CA GLU A 321 7.68 29.04 -34.48
C GLU A 321 7.71 30.45 -33.84
N LEU A 322 8.91 30.89 -33.43
CA LEU A 322 9.18 32.17 -32.79
C LEU A 322 10.22 32.93 -33.65
N MET A 323 10.19 34.27 -33.59
CA MET A 323 11.22 35.12 -34.27
C MET A 323 12.63 34.81 -33.79
N GLN A 324 12.79 34.43 -32.52
CA GLN A 324 14.05 33.96 -31.94
C GLN A 324 13.87 32.56 -31.33
N PRO A 325 14.83 31.63 -31.52
CA PRO A 325 14.76 30.31 -30.87
C PRO A 325 14.67 30.43 -29.36
N MET A 326 13.76 29.65 -28.78
CA MET A 326 13.60 29.60 -27.31
C MET A 326 14.88 29.09 -26.64
N ARG A 327 15.27 29.73 -25.57
CA ARG A 327 16.35 29.33 -24.67
C ARG A 327 15.85 29.28 -23.25
N ILE A 328 16.41 28.36 -22.47
CA ILE A 328 16.06 28.23 -21.06
C ILE A 328 17.29 28.32 -20.17
N ARG A 329 17.09 28.84 -18.97
CA ARG A 329 18.01 28.72 -17.84
C ARG A 329 17.62 27.48 -17.06
N VAL A 330 18.60 26.73 -16.59
CA VAL A 330 18.38 25.52 -15.81
C VAL A 330 19.20 25.60 -14.54
N ALA A 331 18.55 25.31 -13.40
CA ALA A 331 19.21 25.23 -12.11
C ALA A 331 18.87 23.89 -11.42
N LEU A 332 19.85 23.33 -10.74
CA LEU A 332 19.69 22.14 -9.90
C LEU A 332 20.03 22.51 -8.46
N HIS A 333 19.17 22.09 -7.54
CA HIS A 333 19.42 22.22 -6.10
C HIS A 333 19.05 20.91 -5.40
N THR A 334 19.99 20.38 -4.60
CA THR A 334 19.72 19.22 -3.75
C THR A 334 19.66 19.69 -2.31
N GLY A 335 18.55 19.38 -1.63
CA GLY A 335 18.35 19.77 -0.25
C GLY A 335 17.40 18.83 0.48
N GLU A 336 17.41 18.94 1.80
CA GLU A 336 16.46 18.27 2.66
C GLU A 336 15.18 19.10 2.75
N VAL A 337 14.05 18.45 2.48
CA VAL A 337 12.73 19.11 2.45
C VAL A 337 11.71 18.33 3.25
N GLU A 338 10.77 19.05 3.80
CA GLU A 338 9.58 18.53 4.44
C GLU A 338 8.43 18.56 3.42
N LEU A 339 7.75 17.43 3.22
CA LEU A 339 6.55 17.36 2.40
C LEU A 339 5.33 17.58 3.30
N ARG A 340 4.56 18.66 3.07
CA ARG A 340 3.30 18.98 3.75
C ARG A 340 2.20 19.22 2.71
N ASP A 341 1.09 18.52 2.80
CA ASP A 341 -0.10 18.70 1.94
C ASP A 341 0.19 18.72 0.43
N GLY A 342 1.25 17.99 0.01
CA GLY A 342 1.67 17.92 -1.39
C GLY A 342 2.70 18.97 -1.82
N ASP A 343 3.05 19.93 -0.95
CA ASP A 343 4.07 20.94 -1.17
C ASP A 343 5.38 20.65 -0.42
N TYR A 344 6.49 21.16 -0.96
CA TYR A 344 7.84 20.99 -0.41
C TYR A 344 8.26 22.23 0.37
N PHE A 345 8.58 22.04 1.66
CA PHE A 345 9.10 23.09 2.54
C PHE A 345 10.53 22.74 2.94
N GLY A 346 11.46 23.66 2.76
CA GLY A 346 12.87 23.48 3.15
C GLY A 346 13.58 24.81 3.32
N ARG A 347 14.77 24.78 3.95
CA ARG A 347 15.68 25.91 3.90
C ARG A 347 16.45 25.83 2.58
N ALA A 348 16.17 26.76 1.68
CA ALA A 348 16.92 26.97 0.45
C ALA A 348 18.29 27.57 0.74
#